data_75be4f0b808100183a1139a56e9f53a3
#
_entry.id   75be4f0b808100183a1139a56e9f53a3
#
_cell.length_a   1.000
_cell.length_b   1.000
_cell.length_c   1.000
_cell.angle_alpha   90.00
_cell.angle_beta   90.00
_cell.angle_gamma   90.00
#
_symmetry.space_group_name_H-M   'P 1'
#
loop_
_entity.id
_entity.type
_entity.pdbx_description
1 polymer ?
#
loop_
_entity_poly.entity_id
_entity_poly.type
_entity_poly.pdbx_seq_one_letter_code
_entity_poly.pdbx_strand_id
1 'polypeptide(L)'
;MPLFAPLRFSALIFCALPGFAAAYDSATVPDTLEQRIAACIACHAPKDGAGATAGGVYFPRIAGKPAGYLYNQLVNFRDGRRQYPLMTWMVTHLPDPYLVEIAGYFSSQHPPVPAPAAPAVAASVLARGQRLVRQGDPALQVPACIACHGAQLAGVAPAIPGLLNLPRDYVNAQFGAWRNKVRRAHAPDCMATIAERLGPGDVAAISAWLAAQPTPPAARPAERLTAPLPIACGSVP
;
A
#
# COMPACT_ATOMS: atom_id res chain seq x y z
N MET A 1 -21.81 -33.14 -86.71
CA MET A 1 -21.28 -31.78 -86.79
C MET A 1 -21.39 -31.21 -85.39
N PRO A 2 -20.27 -31.03 -84.61
CA PRO A 2 -20.30 -30.38 -83.33
C PRO A 2 -19.96 -28.91 -83.50
N LEU A 3 -20.83 -28.06 -82.92
CA LEU A 3 -20.66 -26.60 -82.79
C LEU A 3 -19.72 -26.26 -81.63
N PHE A 4 -18.58 -25.67 -81.98
CA PHE A 4 -17.63 -25.08 -80.97
C PHE A 4 -18.14 -23.70 -80.53
N ALA A 5 -18.42 -23.54 -79.29
CA ALA A 5 -18.66 -22.22 -78.67
C ALA A 5 -17.31 -21.60 -78.16
N PRO A 6 -17.09 -20.32 -78.40
CA PRO A 6 -15.85 -19.69 -77.98
C PRO A 6 -15.85 -19.34 -76.44
N LEU A 7 -14.82 -19.76 -75.75
CA LEU A 7 -14.53 -19.43 -74.35
C LEU A 7 -14.12 -17.95 -74.24
N ARG A 8 -14.95 -17.16 -73.57
CA ARG A 8 -14.61 -15.77 -73.27
C ARG A 8 -13.70 -15.72 -71.98
N PHE A 9 -12.45 -15.41 -72.16
CA PHE A 9 -11.54 -15.08 -71.04
C PHE A 9 -11.87 -13.68 -70.50
N SER A 10 -12.46 -13.60 -69.33
CA SER A 10 -12.56 -12.34 -68.57
C SER A 10 -11.27 -12.10 -67.83
N ALA A 11 -10.54 -11.07 -68.24
CA ALA A 11 -9.37 -10.60 -67.55
C ALA A 11 -9.79 -9.84 -66.26
N LEU A 12 -9.51 -10.45 -65.11
CA LEU A 12 -9.63 -9.79 -63.80
C LEU A 12 -8.47 -8.80 -63.63
N ILE A 13 -8.79 -7.50 -63.71
CA ILE A 13 -7.85 -6.43 -63.38
C ILE A 13 -7.75 -6.37 -61.85
N PHE A 14 -6.61 -6.84 -61.34
CA PHE A 14 -6.23 -6.65 -59.91
C PHE A 14 -5.79 -5.19 -59.72
N CYS A 15 -6.66 -4.35 -59.18
CA CYS A 15 -6.26 -3.03 -58.67
C CYS A 15 -5.46 -3.21 -57.43
N ALA A 16 -4.13 -3.13 -57.53
CA ALA A 16 -3.24 -3.01 -56.41
C ALA A 16 -3.43 -1.63 -55.75
N LEU A 17 -4.17 -1.57 -54.65
CA LEU A 17 -4.23 -0.40 -53.79
C LEU A 17 -2.85 -0.25 -53.09
N PRO A 18 -2.18 0.92 -53.21
CA PRO A 18 -1.00 1.14 -52.42
C PRO A 18 -1.40 1.15 -50.96
N GLY A 19 -0.93 0.15 -50.22
CA GLY A 19 -1.09 0.10 -48.78
C GLY A 19 -0.30 1.29 -48.17
N PHE A 20 -1.00 2.28 -47.62
CA PHE A 20 -0.42 3.23 -46.73
C PHE A 20 -0.04 2.46 -45.45
N ALA A 21 1.20 1.93 -45.42
CA ALA A 21 1.85 1.57 -44.18
C ALA A 21 2.10 2.91 -43.43
N ALA A 22 1.17 3.32 -42.59
CA ALA A 22 1.44 4.34 -41.59
C ALA A 22 2.56 3.76 -40.73
N ALA A 23 3.77 4.26 -40.88
CA ALA A 23 4.81 4.02 -39.91
C ALA A 23 4.31 4.59 -38.58
N TYR A 24 3.84 3.73 -37.68
CA TYR A 24 3.72 4.09 -36.29
C TYR A 24 5.13 4.39 -35.81
N ASP A 25 5.44 5.68 -35.76
CA ASP A 25 6.60 6.18 -35.05
C ASP A 25 6.36 5.75 -33.59
N SER A 26 7.02 4.71 -33.15
CA SER A 26 6.97 4.28 -31.77
C SER A 26 7.75 5.36 -30.99
N ALA A 27 7.03 6.45 -30.65
CA ALA A 27 7.53 7.43 -29.71
C ALA A 27 7.94 6.64 -28.46
N THR A 28 9.24 6.52 -28.24
CA THR A 28 9.77 5.89 -27.03
C THR A 28 9.26 6.71 -25.87
N VAL A 29 8.31 6.14 -25.13
CA VAL A 29 7.80 6.78 -23.91
C VAL A 29 8.98 6.93 -22.97
N PRO A 30 9.38 8.15 -22.57
CA PRO A 30 10.51 8.32 -21.68
C PRO A 30 10.30 7.57 -20.38
N ASP A 31 11.23 6.73 -19.96
CA ASP A 31 11.16 5.96 -18.72
C ASP A 31 11.62 6.84 -17.54
N THR A 32 10.76 7.79 -17.14
CA THR A 32 11.01 8.73 -16.05
C THR A 32 10.31 8.30 -14.77
N LEU A 33 10.78 8.80 -13.62
CA LEU A 33 10.13 8.55 -12.33
C LEU A 33 8.68 9.05 -12.32
N GLU A 34 8.41 10.23 -12.93
CA GLU A 34 7.07 10.80 -13.03
C GLU A 34 6.10 9.84 -13.73
N GLN A 35 6.55 9.17 -14.78
CA GLN A 35 5.72 8.20 -15.49
C GLN A 35 5.51 6.92 -14.68
N ARG A 36 6.54 6.44 -13.98
CA ARG A 36 6.45 5.25 -13.13
C ARG A 36 5.49 5.42 -11.97
N ILE A 37 5.40 6.64 -11.39
CA ILE A 37 4.51 6.93 -10.25
C ILE A 37 3.12 7.42 -10.67
N ALA A 38 2.88 7.78 -11.93
CA ALA A 38 1.63 8.39 -12.38
C ALA A 38 0.39 7.57 -11.99
N ALA A 39 0.42 6.27 -12.22
CA ALA A 39 -0.66 5.37 -11.84
C ALA A 39 -0.83 5.23 -10.32
N CYS A 40 0.26 5.34 -9.55
CA CYS A 40 0.25 5.28 -8.09
C CYS A 40 -0.37 6.54 -7.50
N ILE A 41 -0.01 7.71 -8.04
CA ILE A 41 -0.51 9.03 -7.63
C ILE A 41 -2.03 9.13 -7.81
N ALA A 42 -2.59 8.54 -8.85
CA ALA A 42 -4.04 8.55 -9.12
C ALA A 42 -4.87 8.07 -7.92
N CYS A 43 -4.33 7.16 -7.10
CA CYS A 43 -5.00 6.60 -5.93
C CYS A 43 -4.37 7.03 -4.60
N HIS A 44 -3.04 7.21 -4.54
CA HIS A 44 -2.30 7.35 -3.28
C HIS A 44 -1.79 8.77 -2.98
N ALA A 45 -2.07 9.75 -3.81
CA ALA A 45 -1.66 11.13 -3.59
C ALA A 45 -2.83 12.12 -3.68
N PRO A 46 -3.83 12.04 -2.79
CA PRO A 46 -4.89 13.04 -2.74
C PRO A 46 -4.33 14.40 -2.33
N LYS A 47 -4.89 15.48 -2.89
CA LYS A 47 -4.42 16.86 -2.69
C LYS A 47 -4.51 17.32 -1.23
N ASP A 48 -5.44 16.78 -0.46
CA ASP A 48 -5.70 17.12 0.94
C ASP A 48 -4.87 16.30 1.95
N GLY A 49 -4.01 15.42 1.48
CA GLY A 49 -3.18 14.57 2.33
C GLY A 49 -3.93 13.46 3.09
N ALA A 50 -5.25 13.40 3.00
CA ALA A 50 -6.03 12.26 3.46
C ALA A 50 -5.87 11.07 2.49
N GLY A 51 -6.21 9.88 2.91
CA GLY A 51 -6.37 8.76 1.99
C GLY A 51 -7.52 9.03 1.02
N ALA A 52 -7.38 8.70 -0.26
CA ALA A 52 -8.45 8.88 -1.22
C ALA A 52 -9.53 7.82 -1.06
N THR A 53 -10.79 8.18 -1.38
CA THR A 53 -11.89 7.23 -1.52
C THR A 53 -12.50 7.37 -2.90
N ALA A 54 -12.69 6.26 -3.60
CA ALA A 54 -13.42 6.21 -4.84
C ALA A 54 -14.33 4.98 -4.84
N GLY A 55 -15.60 5.18 -5.12
CA GLY A 55 -16.57 4.07 -5.11
C GLY A 55 -16.67 3.32 -3.78
N GLY A 56 -16.45 3.98 -2.64
CA GLY A 56 -16.45 3.36 -1.31
C GLY A 56 -15.16 2.61 -0.94
N VAL A 57 -14.15 2.60 -1.81
CA VAL A 57 -12.84 1.98 -1.53
C VAL A 57 -11.89 3.04 -0.97
N TYR A 58 -11.25 2.73 0.15
CA TYR A 58 -10.23 3.58 0.75
C TYR A 58 -8.84 3.23 0.21
N PHE A 59 -8.18 4.21 -0.38
CA PHE A 59 -6.77 4.10 -0.78
C PHE A 59 -5.89 4.68 0.33
N PRO A 60 -5.04 3.87 0.97
CA PRO A 60 -4.28 4.33 2.13
C PRO A 60 -3.26 5.40 1.76
N ARG A 61 -3.11 6.39 2.66
CA ARG A 61 -2.01 7.33 2.61
C ARG A 61 -0.68 6.59 2.75
N ILE A 62 0.20 6.72 1.77
CA ILE A 62 1.53 6.11 1.77
C ILE A 62 2.66 7.14 1.92
N ALA A 63 2.37 8.42 1.70
CA ALA A 63 3.31 9.52 1.84
C ALA A 63 3.92 9.61 3.25
N GLY A 64 5.23 9.80 3.32
CA GLY A 64 5.99 9.96 4.56
C GLY A 64 6.20 8.69 5.37
N LYS A 65 5.81 7.53 4.86
CA LYS A 65 6.16 6.24 5.50
C LYS A 65 7.61 5.86 5.14
N PRO A 66 8.33 5.13 6.03
CA PRO A 66 9.69 4.70 5.74
C PRO A 66 9.83 4.00 4.40
N ALA A 67 10.87 4.33 3.64
CA ALA A 67 11.08 3.79 2.29
C ALA A 67 11.20 2.26 2.29
N GLY A 68 11.93 1.67 3.24
CA GLY A 68 12.04 0.22 3.38
C GLY A 68 10.70 -0.46 3.68
N TYR A 69 9.82 0.20 4.48
CA TYR A 69 8.46 -0.31 4.65
C TYR A 69 7.68 -0.30 3.34
N LEU A 70 7.70 0.80 2.59
CA LEU A 70 6.98 0.91 1.31
C LEU A 70 7.50 -0.12 0.31
N TYR A 71 8.81 -0.25 0.17
CA TYR A 71 9.44 -1.28 -0.66
C TYR A 71 8.97 -2.69 -0.26
N ASN A 72 9.04 -3.03 1.03
CA ASN A 72 8.56 -4.33 1.53
C ASN A 72 7.08 -4.58 1.20
N GLN A 73 6.22 -3.54 1.23
CA GLN A 73 4.83 -3.71 0.85
C GLN A 73 4.65 -3.99 -0.64
N LEU A 74 5.36 -3.27 -1.52
CA LEU A 74 5.34 -3.49 -2.96
C LEU A 74 5.80 -4.91 -3.32
N VAL A 75 6.93 -5.35 -2.74
CA VAL A 75 7.45 -6.72 -2.89
C VAL A 75 6.46 -7.76 -2.32
N ASN A 76 5.84 -7.49 -1.17
CA ASN A 76 4.85 -8.41 -0.59
C ASN A 76 3.60 -8.56 -1.47
N PHE A 77 3.16 -7.51 -2.18
CA PHE A 77 2.09 -7.62 -3.16
C PHE A 77 2.52 -8.41 -4.40
N ARG A 78 3.72 -8.13 -4.93
CA ARG A 78 4.27 -8.82 -6.10
C ARG A 78 4.41 -10.31 -5.85
N ASP A 79 4.97 -10.68 -4.69
CA ASP A 79 5.30 -12.05 -4.33
C ASP A 79 4.12 -12.79 -3.65
N GLY A 80 2.93 -12.19 -3.58
CA GLY A 80 1.71 -12.81 -3.05
C GLY A 80 1.67 -12.97 -1.52
N ARG A 81 2.61 -12.40 -0.77
CA ARG A 81 2.55 -12.36 0.70
C ARG A 81 1.44 -11.43 1.21
N ARG A 82 1.16 -10.34 0.50
CA ARG A 82 0.03 -9.45 0.74
C ARG A 82 -0.89 -9.47 -0.48
N GLN A 83 -2.16 -9.82 -0.26
CA GLN A 83 -3.10 -10.02 -1.36
C GLN A 83 -4.07 -8.84 -1.43
N TYR A 84 -4.05 -8.15 -2.54
CA TYR A 84 -5.04 -7.16 -2.96
C TYR A 84 -4.94 -7.07 -4.49
N PRO A 85 -5.93 -7.59 -5.24
CA PRO A 85 -5.79 -7.83 -6.68
C PRO A 85 -5.26 -6.64 -7.48
N LEU A 86 -5.78 -5.43 -7.21
CA LEU A 86 -5.35 -4.22 -7.91
C LEU A 86 -3.86 -3.92 -7.65
N MET A 87 -3.41 -3.97 -6.37
CA MET A 87 -2.00 -3.70 -6.07
C MET A 87 -1.08 -4.79 -6.61
N THR A 88 -1.48 -6.07 -6.52
CA THR A 88 -0.72 -7.17 -7.11
C THR A 88 -0.55 -6.95 -8.61
N TRP A 89 -1.64 -6.64 -9.33
CA TRP A 89 -1.58 -6.36 -10.76
C TRP A 89 -0.64 -5.21 -11.10
N MET A 90 -0.71 -4.12 -10.33
CA MET A 90 0.13 -2.92 -10.54
C MET A 90 1.64 -3.18 -10.42
N VAL A 91 2.06 -4.14 -9.59
CA VAL A 91 3.48 -4.35 -9.28
C VAL A 91 4.06 -5.66 -9.81
N THR A 92 3.24 -6.56 -10.38
CA THR A 92 3.64 -7.92 -10.78
C THR A 92 4.87 -7.94 -11.69
N HIS A 93 4.99 -6.98 -12.60
CA HIS A 93 6.08 -6.94 -13.59
C HIS A 93 7.15 -5.90 -13.28
N LEU A 94 7.10 -5.25 -12.12
CA LEU A 94 8.07 -4.22 -11.77
C LEU A 94 9.32 -4.84 -11.11
N PRO A 95 10.52 -4.56 -11.63
CA PRO A 95 11.77 -5.02 -11.03
C PRO A 95 12.10 -4.23 -9.75
N ASP A 96 12.93 -4.81 -8.90
CA ASP A 96 13.32 -4.21 -7.62
C ASP A 96 13.81 -2.76 -7.70
N PRO A 97 14.64 -2.35 -8.67
CA PRO A 97 15.05 -0.95 -8.78
C PRO A 97 13.87 0.02 -8.91
N TYR A 98 12.83 -0.33 -9.68
CA TYR A 98 11.62 0.49 -9.80
C TYR A 98 10.85 0.58 -8.49
N LEU A 99 10.73 -0.54 -7.78
CA LEU A 99 10.05 -0.56 -6.47
C LEU A 99 10.80 0.29 -5.44
N VAL A 100 12.13 0.30 -5.46
CA VAL A 100 12.97 1.15 -4.61
C VAL A 100 12.74 2.63 -4.90
N GLU A 101 12.74 3.04 -6.18
CA GLU A 101 12.50 4.43 -6.57
C GLU A 101 11.10 4.91 -6.19
N ILE A 102 10.06 4.10 -6.45
CA ILE A 102 8.69 4.39 -6.06
C ILE A 102 8.58 4.56 -4.54
N ALA A 103 9.19 3.65 -3.77
CA ALA A 103 9.19 3.71 -2.31
C ALA A 103 9.90 4.97 -1.79
N GLY A 104 11.05 5.32 -2.38
CA GLY A 104 11.80 6.54 -2.06
C GLY A 104 10.98 7.80 -2.33
N TYR A 105 10.33 7.88 -3.48
CA TYR A 105 9.48 9.02 -3.84
C TYR A 105 8.38 9.23 -2.80
N PHE A 106 7.57 8.23 -2.50
CA PHE A 106 6.48 8.39 -1.54
C PHE A 106 6.97 8.63 -0.11
N SER A 107 8.11 8.07 0.26
CA SER A 107 8.74 8.32 1.57
C SER A 107 9.13 9.79 1.75
N SER A 108 9.58 10.46 0.70
CA SER A 108 9.96 11.87 0.72
C SER A 108 8.79 12.85 0.72
N GLN A 109 7.57 12.38 0.41
CA GLN A 109 6.38 13.24 0.34
C GLN A 109 5.79 13.50 1.73
N HIS A 110 5.50 14.77 2.04
CA HIS A 110 4.96 15.18 3.33
C HIS A 110 3.78 16.14 3.19
N PRO A 111 2.71 15.76 2.49
CA PRO A 111 1.52 16.60 2.39
C PRO A 111 0.88 16.83 3.77
N PRO A 112 0.14 17.92 3.96
CA PRO A 112 -0.60 18.18 5.19
C PRO A 112 -1.44 16.98 5.63
N VAL A 113 -1.63 16.84 6.93
CA VAL A 113 -2.47 15.79 7.52
C VAL A 113 -3.71 16.47 8.09
N PRO A 114 -4.93 16.06 7.70
CA PRO A 114 -6.15 16.62 8.26
C PRO A 114 -6.28 16.30 9.75
N ALA A 115 -6.98 17.15 10.47
CA ALA A 115 -7.31 16.87 11.86
C ALA A 115 -8.17 15.59 11.96
N PRO A 116 -7.98 14.76 12.99
CA PRO A 116 -8.81 13.59 13.19
C PRO A 116 -10.25 13.98 13.52
N ALA A 117 -11.19 13.15 13.07
CA ALA A 117 -12.58 13.29 13.48
C ALA A 117 -12.73 12.92 14.97
N ALA A 118 -13.70 13.54 15.65
CA ALA A 118 -14.03 13.16 17.02
C ALA A 118 -14.46 11.68 17.07
N PRO A 119 -13.95 10.90 18.03
CA PRO A 119 -14.27 9.48 18.10
C PRO A 119 -15.72 9.25 18.56
N ALA A 120 -16.50 8.53 17.79
CA ALA A 120 -17.87 8.14 18.10
C ALA A 120 -17.93 6.79 18.85
N VAL A 121 -17.19 6.66 19.96
CA VAL A 121 -17.12 5.45 20.79
C VAL A 121 -17.05 5.82 22.27
N ALA A 122 -17.44 4.86 23.14
CA ALA A 122 -17.39 5.07 24.60
C ALA A 122 -15.95 5.36 25.09
N ALA A 123 -15.84 6.18 26.13
CA ALA A 123 -14.55 6.53 26.74
C ALA A 123 -13.77 5.29 27.23
N SER A 124 -14.44 4.25 27.71
CA SER A 124 -13.82 2.98 28.11
C SER A 124 -13.12 2.26 26.97
N VAL A 125 -13.69 2.31 25.76
CA VAL A 125 -13.07 1.74 24.53
C VAL A 125 -11.81 2.49 24.19
N LEU A 126 -11.83 3.84 24.22
CA LEU A 126 -10.65 4.67 24.00
C LEU A 126 -9.57 4.41 25.04
N ALA A 127 -9.93 4.30 26.32
CA ALA A 127 -9.00 4.00 27.41
C ALA A 127 -8.35 2.61 27.24
N ARG A 128 -9.08 1.59 26.78
CA ARG A 128 -8.50 0.26 26.45
C ARG A 128 -7.53 0.38 25.29
N GLY A 129 -7.91 1.06 24.21
CA GLY A 129 -7.03 1.30 23.05
C GLY A 129 -5.74 2.02 23.44
N GLN A 130 -5.85 3.08 24.25
CA GLN A 130 -4.69 3.81 24.77
C GLN A 130 -3.73 2.91 25.56
N ARG A 131 -4.26 2.08 26.47
CA ARG A 131 -3.43 1.15 27.25
C ARG A 131 -2.67 0.20 26.34
N LEU A 132 -3.36 -0.45 25.42
CA LEU A 132 -2.76 -1.40 24.48
C LEU A 132 -1.65 -0.73 23.64
N VAL A 133 -1.93 0.46 23.12
CA VAL A 133 -0.96 1.17 22.26
C VAL A 133 0.26 1.65 23.05
N ARG A 134 0.07 2.17 24.27
CA ARG A 134 1.16 2.79 25.06
C ARG A 134 1.85 1.86 26.04
N GLN A 135 1.17 0.82 26.51
CA GLN A 135 1.67 -0.07 27.58
C GLN A 135 1.69 -1.55 27.13
N GLY A 136 0.89 -1.91 26.14
CA GLY A 136 0.69 -3.31 25.75
C GLY A 136 -0.21 -4.07 26.73
N ASP A 137 -0.13 -5.39 26.67
CA ASP A 137 -0.83 -6.29 27.56
C ASP A 137 0.02 -7.55 27.82
N PRO A 138 0.72 -7.64 28.99
CA PRO A 138 1.55 -8.79 29.29
C PRO A 138 0.80 -10.12 29.36
N ALA A 139 -0.48 -10.10 29.79
CA ALA A 139 -1.30 -11.30 29.85
C ALA A 139 -1.58 -11.89 28.46
N LEU A 140 -1.66 -11.02 27.44
CA LEU A 140 -1.78 -11.41 26.03
C LEU A 140 -0.42 -11.57 25.35
N GLN A 141 0.69 -11.31 26.03
CA GLN A 141 2.04 -11.21 25.45
C GLN A 141 2.10 -10.22 24.29
N VAL A 142 1.33 -9.13 24.36
CA VAL A 142 1.30 -8.05 23.36
C VAL A 142 2.12 -6.88 23.89
N PRO A 143 3.27 -6.57 23.26
CA PRO A 143 4.06 -5.39 23.63
C PRO A 143 3.31 -4.10 23.26
N ALA A 144 3.71 -2.99 23.88
CA ALA A 144 3.21 -1.68 23.49
C ALA A 144 3.49 -1.38 22.01
N CYS A 145 2.50 -0.86 21.26
CA CYS A 145 2.70 -0.52 19.85
C CYS A 145 3.84 0.53 19.67
N ILE A 146 3.95 1.46 20.62
CA ILE A 146 5.02 2.47 20.63
C ILE A 146 6.42 1.88 20.73
N ALA A 147 6.60 0.68 21.28
CA ALA A 147 7.90 0.03 21.41
C ALA A 147 8.53 -0.31 20.04
N CYS A 148 7.68 -0.54 19.02
CA CYS A 148 8.13 -0.81 17.66
C CYS A 148 7.85 0.37 16.72
N HIS A 149 6.64 0.96 16.79
CA HIS A 149 6.20 1.99 15.85
C HIS A 149 6.65 3.42 16.22
N GLY A 150 7.54 3.54 17.21
CA GLY A 150 8.10 4.80 17.72
C GLY A 150 7.17 5.49 18.71
N ALA A 151 7.76 6.27 19.65
CA ALA A 151 7.05 6.93 20.75
C ALA A 151 5.92 7.86 20.27
N GLN A 152 6.08 8.46 19.09
CA GLN A 152 5.08 9.32 18.44
C GLN A 152 4.20 8.57 17.46
N LEU A 153 4.33 7.26 17.31
CA LEU A 153 3.61 6.44 16.33
C LEU A 153 3.77 6.91 14.87
N ALA A 154 4.83 7.66 14.59
CA ALA A 154 5.17 8.13 13.25
C ALA A 154 5.95 7.09 12.42
N GLY A 155 6.35 5.99 13.05
CA GLY A 155 7.19 4.94 12.46
C GLY A 155 8.66 5.07 12.85
N VAL A 156 9.46 4.11 12.38
CA VAL A 156 10.92 4.08 12.57
C VAL A 156 11.59 3.63 11.27
N ALA A 157 12.61 4.35 10.83
CA ALA A 157 13.40 3.97 9.68
C ALA A 157 14.17 2.66 9.96
N PRO A 158 14.47 1.85 8.94
CA PRO A 158 14.05 2.05 7.56
C PRO A 158 12.67 1.42 7.24
N ALA A 159 12.09 0.55 8.09
CA ALA A 159 11.05 -0.37 7.66
C ALA A 159 9.81 -0.47 8.57
N ILE A 160 9.70 0.30 9.64
CA ILE A 160 8.55 0.24 10.56
C ILE A 160 7.60 1.42 10.29
N PRO A 161 6.34 1.18 9.89
CA PRO A 161 5.43 2.25 9.48
C PRO A 161 4.86 3.04 10.66
N GLY A 162 4.51 4.30 10.41
CA GLY A 162 3.64 5.06 11.30
C GLY A 162 2.20 4.54 11.30
N LEU A 163 1.51 4.72 12.43
CA LEU A 163 0.15 4.24 12.68
C LEU A 163 -0.89 5.36 12.72
N LEU A 164 -0.48 6.62 12.71
CA LEU A 164 -1.38 7.77 12.75
C LEU A 164 -1.99 8.09 11.39
N ASN A 165 -3.10 8.81 11.40
CA ASN A 165 -3.82 9.24 10.21
C ASN A 165 -4.27 8.06 9.30
N LEU A 166 -4.69 6.99 9.93
CA LEU A 166 -5.30 5.85 9.25
C LEU A 166 -6.76 5.72 9.73
N PRO A 167 -7.74 5.54 8.82
CA PRO A 167 -9.11 5.29 9.22
C PRO A 167 -9.23 4.03 10.06
N ARG A 168 -10.17 4.06 11.00
CA ARG A 168 -10.48 2.94 11.89
C ARG A 168 -10.70 1.63 11.12
N ASP A 169 -11.53 1.70 10.08
CA ASP A 169 -11.88 0.51 9.29
C ASP A 169 -10.69 -0.06 8.52
N TYR A 170 -9.79 0.81 8.04
CA TYR A 170 -8.55 0.35 7.42
C TYR A 170 -7.66 -0.39 8.41
N VAL A 171 -7.48 0.13 9.64
CA VAL A 171 -6.68 -0.55 10.67
C VAL A 171 -7.31 -1.90 11.02
N ASN A 172 -8.64 -1.95 11.23
CA ASN A 172 -9.37 -3.19 11.49
C ASN A 172 -9.18 -4.21 10.36
N ALA A 173 -9.30 -3.75 9.10
CA ALA A 173 -9.11 -4.60 7.93
C ALA A 173 -7.67 -5.17 7.84
N GLN A 174 -6.65 -4.40 8.25
CA GLN A 174 -5.27 -4.92 8.26
C GLN A 174 -5.08 -6.02 9.30
N PHE A 175 -5.60 -5.87 10.51
CA PHE A 175 -5.57 -6.95 11.52
C PHE A 175 -6.34 -8.19 11.03
N GLY A 176 -7.52 -8.01 10.44
CA GLY A 176 -8.27 -9.10 9.82
C GLY A 176 -7.50 -9.79 8.70
N ALA A 177 -6.79 -9.03 7.87
CA ALA A 177 -6.00 -9.57 6.78
C ALA A 177 -4.83 -10.44 7.27
N TRP A 178 -4.14 -10.09 8.37
CA TRP A 178 -3.13 -10.95 8.98
C TRP A 178 -3.74 -12.24 9.54
N ARG A 179 -4.86 -12.15 10.28
CA ARG A 179 -5.54 -13.32 10.84
C ARG A 179 -6.00 -14.30 9.76
N ASN A 180 -6.51 -13.77 8.65
CA ASN A 180 -6.96 -14.57 7.51
C ASN A 180 -5.83 -14.95 6.55
N LYS A 181 -4.56 -14.61 6.88
CA LYS A 181 -3.35 -14.93 6.10
C LYS A 181 -3.34 -14.35 4.67
N VAL A 182 -4.22 -13.40 4.37
CA VAL A 182 -4.21 -12.63 3.11
C VAL A 182 -3.20 -11.47 3.15
N ARG A 183 -2.67 -11.18 4.34
CA ARG A 183 -1.52 -10.32 4.57
C ARG A 183 -0.48 -11.06 5.39
N ARG A 184 0.73 -11.17 4.85
CA ARG A 184 1.90 -11.75 5.50
C ARG A 184 3.10 -10.85 5.23
N ALA A 185 4.15 -10.99 6.03
CA ALA A 185 5.42 -10.29 5.87
C ALA A 185 6.57 -11.31 5.82
N HIS A 186 7.81 -10.85 5.77
CA HIS A 186 8.96 -11.73 5.89
C HIS A 186 8.99 -12.37 7.28
N ALA A 187 9.31 -13.65 7.30
CA ALA A 187 9.36 -14.43 8.55
C ALA A 187 10.60 -14.07 9.39
N PRO A 188 10.45 -13.99 10.72
CA PRO A 188 9.22 -14.13 11.50
C PRO A 188 8.30 -12.92 11.33
N ASP A 189 7.00 -13.13 11.06
CA ASP A 189 6.01 -12.07 10.88
C ASP A 189 5.49 -11.60 12.24
N CYS A 190 6.14 -10.56 12.77
CA CYS A 190 5.82 -10.01 14.07
C CYS A 190 4.39 -9.47 14.16
N MET A 191 3.86 -8.85 13.10
CA MET A 191 2.50 -8.32 13.11
C MET A 191 1.43 -9.40 12.99
N ALA A 192 1.70 -10.52 12.32
CA ALA A 192 0.83 -11.68 12.35
C ALA A 192 0.70 -12.22 13.78
N THR A 193 1.83 -12.37 14.49
CA THR A 193 1.87 -12.78 15.89
C THR A 193 1.04 -11.85 16.78
N ILE A 194 1.18 -10.53 16.63
CA ILE A 194 0.37 -9.55 17.38
C ILE A 194 -1.12 -9.66 17.02
N ALA A 195 -1.46 -9.81 15.73
CA ALA A 195 -2.84 -9.90 15.28
C ALA A 195 -3.55 -11.15 15.82
N GLU A 196 -2.84 -12.27 15.97
CA GLU A 196 -3.36 -13.51 16.53
C GLU A 196 -3.66 -13.40 18.03
N ARG A 197 -2.86 -12.62 18.76
CA ARG A 197 -2.99 -12.45 20.23
C ARG A 197 -4.10 -11.47 20.65
N LEU A 198 -4.47 -10.54 19.79
CA LEU A 198 -5.49 -9.52 20.09
C LEU A 198 -6.90 -10.02 19.80
N GLY A 199 -7.85 -9.82 20.69
CA GLY A 199 -9.28 -10.07 20.45
C GLY A 199 -9.92 -9.00 19.52
N PRO A 200 -11.07 -9.29 18.89
CA PRO A 200 -11.75 -8.31 18.03
C PRO A 200 -12.08 -6.99 18.75
N GLY A 201 -12.44 -7.05 20.03
CA GLY A 201 -12.68 -5.88 20.87
C GLY A 201 -11.41 -5.04 21.11
N ASP A 202 -10.26 -5.68 21.28
CA ASP A 202 -8.97 -4.99 21.42
C ASP A 202 -8.54 -4.31 20.14
N VAL A 203 -8.71 -4.98 19.00
CA VAL A 203 -8.44 -4.38 17.68
C VAL A 203 -9.34 -3.18 17.43
N ALA A 204 -10.65 -3.28 17.76
CA ALA A 204 -11.59 -2.17 17.66
C ALA A 204 -11.23 -0.99 18.57
N ALA A 205 -10.71 -1.27 19.78
CA ALA A 205 -10.26 -0.25 20.73
C ALA A 205 -8.96 0.45 20.23
N ILE A 206 -7.97 -0.32 19.77
CA ILE A 206 -6.73 0.19 19.20
C ILE A 206 -7.04 1.10 18.01
N SER A 207 -7.83 0.63 17.06
CA SER A 207 -8.15 1.38 15.84
C SER A 207 -8.93 2.66 16.13
N ALA A 208 -9.87 2.63 17.06
CA ALA A 208 -10.61 3.80 17.48
C ALA A 208 -9.71 4.84 18.16
N TRP A 209 -8.82 4.40 19.04
CA TRP A 209 -7.89 5.31 19.70
C TRP A 209 -6.88 5.91 18.72
N LEU A 210 -6.26 5.11 17.82
CA LEU A 210 -5.31 5.59 16.82
C LEU A 210 -5.93 6.60 15.85
N ALA A 211 -7.15 6.34 15.37
CA ALA A 211 -7.86 7.23 14.46
C ALA A 211 -8.22 8.59 15.09
N ALA A 212 -8.33 8.65 16.43
CA ALA A 212 -8.61 9.87 17.18
C ALA A 212 -7.35 10.69 17.51
N GLN A 213 -6.13 10.17 17.25
CA GLN A 213 -4.92 10.89 17.60
C GLN A 213 -4.55 11.93 16.54
N PRO A 214 -4.24 13.16 16.96
CA PRO A 214 -3.68 14.16 16.04
C PRO A 214 -2.30 13.70 15.55
N THR A 215 -2.01 14.00 14.27
CA THR A 215 -0.68 13.82 13.72
C THR A 215 0.07 15.13 13.85
N PRO A 216 1.17 15.21 14.61
CA PRO A 216 1.96 16.43 14.70
C PRO A 216 2.46 16.86 13.31
N PRO A 217 2.43 18.16 12.95
CA PRO A 217 2.80 18.62 11.61
C PRO A 217 4.23 18.22 11.18
N ALA A 218 5.16 18.17 12.16
CA ALA A 218 6.54 17.76 11.95
C ALA A 218 6.81 16.27 12.20
N ALA A 219 5.75 15.45 12.39
CA ALA A 219 5.96 14.03 12.68
C ALA A 219 6.67 13.34 11.50
N ARG A 220 7.79 12.73 11.80
CA ARG A 220 8.61 11.94 10.88
C ARG A 220 8.93 10.61 11.53
N PRO A 221 9.18 9.56 10.75
CA PRO A 221 9.75 8.32 11.29
C PRO A 221 11.02 8.63 12.08
N ALA A 222 11.17 8.01 13.25
CA ALA A 222 12.43 8.08 13.99
C ALA A 222 13.55 7.41 13.17
N GLU A 223 14.77 7.89 13.30
CA GLU A 223 15.93 7.34 12.56
C GLU A 223 16.25 5.90 12.98
N ARG A 224 16.01 5.57 14.24
CA ARG A 224 16.31 4.25 14.84
C ARG A 224 15.39 3.95 16.02
N LEU A 225 15.30 2.68 16.34
CA LEU A 225 14.68 2.23 17.59
C LEU A 225 15.51 2.71 18.79
N THR A 226 14.82 3.05 19.89
CA THR A 226 15.44 3.43 21.15
C THR A 226 15.82 2.23 22.03
N ALA A 227 15.27 1.04 21.72
CA ALA A 227 15.54 -0.23 22.37
C ALA A 227 15.40 -1.38 21.36
N PRO A 228 15.93 -2.58 21.63
CA PRO A 228 15.68 -3.76 20.80
C PRO A 228 14.19 -4.07 20.64
N LEU A 229 13.83 -4.65 19.51
CA LEU A 229 12.45 -5.09 19.27
C LEU A 229 12.03 -6.12 20.33
N PRO A 230 10.84 -5.98 20.93
CA PRO A 230 10.34 -6.91 21.95
C PRO A 230 9.98 -8.29 21.40
N ILE A 231 9.87 -8.42 20.09
CA ILE A 231 9.66 -9.68 19.36
C ILE A 231 10.45 -9.67 18.06
N ALA A 232 10.89 -10.82 17.60
CA ALA A 232 11.60 -10.94 16.33
C ALA A 232 10.70 -10.53 15.15
N CYS A 233 11.27 -9.79 14.17
CA CYS A 233 10.53 -9.23 13.03
C CYS A 233 11.40 -9.30 11.76
N GLY A 234 11.12 -10.23 10.85
CA GLY A 234 11.93 -10.47 9.66
C GLY A 234 11.85 -9.38 8.59
N SER A 235 10.92 -8.42 8.72
CA SER A 235 10.82 -7.26 7.84
C SER A 235 11.63 -6.04 8.31
N VAL A 236 12.30 -6.16 9.45
CA VAL A 236 13.14 -5.11 10.03
C VAL A 236 14.57 -5.62 10.04
N PRO A 237 15.50 -4.95 9.32
CA PRO A 237 16.90 -5.36 9.26
C PRO A 237 17.62 -5.20 10.59
#